data_24d11d751266bf2d540ffdafa27657ee
#
_entry.id   24d11d751266bf2d540ffdafa27657ee
#
_cell.length_a   1.000
_cell.length_b   1.000
_cell.length_c   1.000
_cell.angle_alpha   90.00
_cell.angle_beta   90.00
_cell.angle_gamma   90.00
#
_symmetry.space_group_name_H-M   'P 1'
#
loop_
_entity.id
_entity.type
_entity.pdbx_description
1 polymer ?
#
loop_
_entity_poly.entity_id
_entity_poly.type
_entity_poly.pdbx_seq_one_letter_code
_entity_poly.pdbx_strand_id
1 'polypeptide(L)'
;NTPPCWCIYMTGLVLKYLENDIGGLAKMQKINEAKAKVLYDYLDGQEFFKNPVEHRYRSTMNVTFTSPDPDMDKKFCAEAADAGFVNLKGHRLVGGMRASIYNAMPPEGIDKLVDFMEKFRKANA
;
A
#
# COMPACT_ATOMS: atom_id res chain seq x y z
N ASN A 1 -6.60 -34.61 -14.71
CA ASN A 1 -6.63 -33.17 -14.47
C ASN A 1 -5.40 -32.52 -15.10
N THR A 2 -5.60 -31.57 -16.00
CA THR A 2 -4.52 -30.81 -16.61
C THR A 2 -3.98 -29.82 -15.59
N PRO A 3 -2.66 -29.81 -15.31
CA PRO A 3 -2.08 -28.85 -14.38
C PRO A 3 -2.15 -27.42 -14.97
N PRO A 4 -2.24 -26.37 -14.13
CA PRO A 4 -2.28 -24.98 -14.59
C PRO A 4 -0.88 -24.50 -15.00
N CYS A 5 -0.36 -25.00 -16.11
CA CYS A 5 1.01 -24.80 -16.56
C CYS A 5 1.44 -23.33 -16.60
N TRP A 6 0.56 -22.43 -17.05
CA TRP A 6 0.85 -21.00 -17.08
C TRP A 6 1.11 -20.43 -15.67
N CYS A 7 0.24 -20.76 -14.70
CA CYS A 7 0.41 -20.29 -13.32
C CYS A 7 1.70 -20.82 -12.69
N ILE A 8 2.03 -22.10 -12.95
CA ILE A 8 3.27 -22.72 -12.46
C ILE A 8 4.48 -22.01 -13.07
N TYR A 9 4.46 -21.76 -14.39
CA TYR A 9 5.53 -21.06 -15.09
C TYR A 9 5.74 -19.65 -14.53
N MET A 10 4.67 -18.86 -14.41
CA MET A 10 4.74 -17.49 -13.90
C MET A 10 5.23 -17.45 -12.44
N THR A 11 4.75 -18.38 -11.61
CA THR A 11 5.25 -18.50 -10.23
C THR A 11 6.76 -18.81 -10.22
N GLY A 12 7.20 -19.71 -11.08
CA GLY A 12 8.62 -20.02 -11.23
C GLY A 12 9.47 -18.80 -11.63
N LEU A 13 8.97 -17.94 -12.52
CA LEU A 13 9.65 -16.68 -12.88
C LEU A 13 9.72 -15.71 -11.69
N VAL A 14 8.65 -15.56 -10.93
CA VAL A 14 8.64 -14.69 -9.73
C VAL A 14 9.61 -15.21 -8.67
N LEU A 15 9.68 -16.52 -8.45
CA LEU A 15 10.64 -17.10 -7.50
C LEU A 15 12.09 -16.88 -7.95
N LYS A 16 12.40 -17.03 -9.25
CA LYS A 16 13.71 -16.73 -9.81
C LYS A 16 14.08 -15.24 -9.65
N TYR A 17 13.15 -14.35 -9.90
CA TYR A 17 13.33 -12.92 -9.66
C TYR A 17 13.67 -12.64 -8.18
N LEU A 18 12.91 -13.21 -7.24
CA LEU A 18 13.19 -13.05 -5.82
C LEU A 18 14.57 -13.60 -5.40
N GLU A 19 14.99 -14.71 -5.98
CA GLU A 19 16.28 -15.33 -5.67
C GLU A 19 17.45 -14.56 -6.31
N ASN A 20 17.39 -14.32 -7.63
CA ASN A 20 18.52 -13.83 -8.41
C ASN A 20 18.64 -12.30 -8.41
N ASP A 21 17.52 -11.59 -8.57
CA ASP A 21 17.54 -10.13 -8.72
C ASP A 21 17.41 -9.42 -7.37
N ILE A 22 16.55 -9.93 -6.50
CA ILE A 22 16.36 -9.35 -5.16
C ILE A 22 17.41 -9.85 -4.16
N GLY A 23 17.84 -11.11 -4.27
CA GLY A 23 18.79 -11.76 -3.37
C GLY A 23 18.12 -12.46 -2.18
N GLY A 24 16.93 -13.05 -2.43
CA GLY A 24 16.21 -13.92 -1.52
C GLY A 24 15.13 -13.27 -0.68
N LEU A 25 14.34 -14.11 -0.02
CA LEU A 25 13.17 -13.69 0.77
C LEU A 25 13.51 -12.77 1.93
N ALA A 26 14.63 -13.02 2.61
CA ALA A 26 15.06 -12.18 3.74
C ALA A 26 15.35 -10.73 3.32
N LYS A 27 15.88 -10.53 2.11
CA LYS A 27 16.12 -9.20 1.57
C LYS A 27 14.82 -8.53 1.14
N MET A 28 13.92 -9.29 0.49
CA MET A 28 12.59 -8.81 0.12
C MET A 28 11.79 -8.41 1.35
N GLN A 29 11.84 -9.18 2.43
CA GLN A 29 11.20 -8.84 3.69
C GLN A 29 11.67 -7.48 4.22
N LYS A 30 12.98 -7.25 4.29
CA LYS A 30 13.54 -5.96 4.74
C LYS A 30 13.06 -4.78 3.89
N ILE A 31 12.99 -4.96 2.57
CA ILE A 31 12.46 -3.94 1.64
C ILE A 31 10.98 -3.66 1.94
N ASN A 32 10.18 -4.70 2.14
CA ASN A 32 8.76 -4.54 2.43
C ASN A 32 8.51 -3.91 3.79
N GLU A 33 9.26 -4.30 4.82
CA GLU A 33 9.19 -3.69 6.14
C GLU A 33 9.56 -2.20 6.11
N ALA A 34 10.61 -1.83 5.36
CA ALA A 34 11.00 -0.43 5.18
C ALA A 34 9.91 0.39 4.49
N LYS A 35 9.32 -0.13 3.40
CA LYS A 35 8.20 0.51 2.70
C LYS A 35 6.99 0.72 3.62
N ALA A 36 6.58 -0.34 4.31
CA ALA A 36 5.45 -0.29 5.22
C ALA A 36 5.70 0.69 6.37
N LYS A 37 6.92 0.71 6.91
CA LYS A 37 7.31 1.62 7.98
C LYS A 37 7.12 3.09 7.59
N VAL A 38 7.53 3.51 6.40
CA VAL A 38 7.36 4.89 5.94
C VAL A 38 5.89 5.31 5.99
N LEU A 39 4.99 4.47 5.47
CA LEU A 39 3.57 4.78 5.45
C LEU A 39 2.92 4.73 6.84
N TYR A 40 3.27 3.75 7.67
CA TYR A 40 2.76 3.67 9.04
C TYR A 40 3.28 4.78 9.94
N ASP A 41 4.56 5.14 9.84
CA ASP A 41 5.12 6.27 10.60
C ASP A 41 4.37 7.58 10.28
N TYR A 42 4.04 7.80 9.01
CA TYR A 42 3.21 8.94 8.62
C TYR A 42 1.79 8.86 9.21
N LEU A 43 1.12 7.71 9.09
CA LEU A 43 -0.25 7.53 9.61
C LEU A 43 -0.32 7.69 11.13
N ASP A 44 0.69 7.21 11.85
CA ASP A 44 0.75 7.30 13.32
C ASP A 44 1.21 8.69 13.81
N GLY A 45 1.88 9.46 12.97
CA GLY A 45 2.40 10.79 13.32
C GLY A 45 1.40 11.96 13.13
N GLN A 46 0.18 11.70 12.71
CA GLN A 46 -0.86 12.72 12.50
C GLN A 46 -2.26 12.16 12.83
N GLU A 47 -3.27 13.03 12.93
CA GLU A 47 -4.61 12.64 13.39
C GLU A 47 -5.68 12.63 12.28
N PHE A 48 -5.39 13.19 11.11
CA PHE A 48 -6.35 13.30 10.00
C PHE A 48 -6.63 11.96 9.34
N PHE A 49 -5.58 11.20 8.99
CA PHE A 49 -5.71 9.83 8.52
C PHE A 49 -5.50 8.86 9.67
N LYS A 50 -6.34 7.84 9.77
CA LYS A 50 -6.25 6.82 10.83
C LYS A 50 -6.12 5.43 10.25
N ASN A 51 -5.23 4.63 10.81
CA ASN A 51 -5.19 3.19 10.53
C ASN A 51 -6.08 2.46 11.56
N PRO A 52 -7.14 1.76 11.12
CA PRO A 52 -8.06 1.07 12.02
C PRO A 52 -7.51 -0.25 12.59
N VAL A 53 -6.33 -0.70 12.10
CA VAL A 53 -5.77 -2.02 12.45
C VAL A 53 -4.82 -1.88 13.63
N GLU A 54 -5.02 -2.69 14.67
CA GLU A 54 -4.09 -2.78 15.80
C GLU A 54 -2.67 -3.10 15.30
N HIS A 55 -1.68 -2.47 15.90
CA HIS A 55 -0.28 -2.51 15.48
C HIS A 55 0.24 -3.94 15.22
N ARG A 56 -0.09 -4.91 16.10
CA ARG A 56 0.34 -6.33 15.99
C ARG A 56 -0.24 -7.07 14.78
N TYR A 57 -1.28 -6.53 14.14
CA TYR A 57 -1.95 -7.15 12.99
C TYR A 57 -1.74 -6.38 11.69
N ARG A 58 -0.91 -5.36 11.69
CA ARG A 58 -0.61 -4.54 10.51
C ARG A 58 0.08 -5.34 9.43
N SER A 59 -0.43 -5.23 8.20
CA SER A 59 0.16 -5.86 7.02
C SER A 59 1.26 -5.01 6.42
N THR A 60 2.36 -5.63 5.99
CA THR A 60 3.39 -4.98 5.17
C THR A 60 3.03 -4.92 3.67
N MET A 61 1.86 -5.46 3.28
CA MET A 61 1.42 -5.55 1.88
C MET A 61 0.20 -4.70 1.57
N ASN A 62 -0.75 -4.60 2.52
CA ASN A 62 -1.99 -3.86 2.37
C ASN A 62 -2.17 -2.94 3.58
N VAL A 63 -1.90 -1.67 3.39
CA VAL A 63 -2.07 -0.66 4.44
C VAL A 63 -3.43 0.01 4.25
N THR A 64 -4.32 -0.20 5.21
CA THR A 64 -5.65 0.42 5.23
C THR A 64 -5.61 1.71 6.02
N PHE A 65 -6.39 2.71 5.61
CA PHE A 65 -6.54 3.95 6.34
C PHE A 65 -7.88 4.63 6.00
N THR A 66 -8.32 5.52 6.86
CA THR A 66 -9.53 6.32 6.70
C THR A 66 -9.21 7.78 6.90
N SER A 67 -10.00 8.67 6.32
CA SER A 67 -10.05 10.09 6.64
C SER A 67 -11.14 10.36 7.70
N PRO A 68 -11.39 11.63 8.11
CA PRO A 68 -12.37 11.91 9.16
C PRO A 68 -13.80 11.44 8.87
N ASP A 69 -14.19 11.39 7.60
CA ASP A 69 -15.53 10.97 7.20
C ASP A 69 -15.53 10.30 5.81
N PRO A 70 -16.59 9.56 5.43
CA PRO A 70 -16.67 8.85 4.17
C PRO A 70 -16.73 9.74 2.92
N ASP A 71 -17.15 10.99 3.01
CA ASP A 71 -17.15 11.90 1.85
C ASP A 71 -15.74 12.41 1.59
N MET A 72 -14.97 12.62 2.64
CA MET A 72 -13.54 12.92 2.54
C MET A 72 -12.75 11.73 1.95
N ASP A 73 -13.10 10.48 2.30
CA ASP A 73 -12.54 9.27 1.66
C ASP A 73 -12.75 9.26 0.15
N LYS A 74 -13.97 9.61 -0.30
CA LYS A 74 -14.31 9.70 -1.73
C LYS A 74 -13.52 10.80 -2.43
N LYS A 75 -13.44 11.99 -1.80
CA LYS A 75 -12.68 13.13 -2.31
C LYS A 75 -11.21 12.77 -2.46
N PHE A 76 -10.61 12.17 -1.41
CA PHE A 76 -9.23 11.71 -1.46
C PHE A 76 -8.99 10.72 -2.62
N CYS A 77 -9.85 9.72 -2.77
CA CYS A 77 -9.72 8.74 -3.86
C CYS A 77 -9.83 9.37 -5.25
N ALA A 78 -10.69 10.37 -5.44
CA ALA A 78 -10.84 11.08 -6.71
C ALA A 78 -9.60 11.92 -7.03
N GLU A 79 -9.16 12.77 -6.11
CA GLU A 79 -7.97 13.61 -6.28
C GLU A 79 -6.68 12.76 -6.44
N ALA A 80 -6.59 11.64 -5.71
CA ALA A 80 -5.48 10.71 -5.86
C ALA A 80 -5.46 10.07 -7.25
N ALA A 81 -6.62 9.68 -7.80
CA ALA A 81 -6.71 9.13 -9.14
C ALA A 81 -6.26 10.15 -10.20
N ASP A 82 -6.67 11.41 -10.07
CA ASP A 82 -6.23 12.51 -10.94
C ASP A 82 -4.72 12.77 -10.84
N ALA A 83 -4.14 12.54 -9.67
CA ALA A 83 -2.70 12.62 -9.43
C ALA A 83 -1.92 11.35 -9.87
N GLY A 84 -2.60 10.34 -10.44
CA GLY A 84 -1.99 9.11 -10.94
C GLY A 84 -1.90 7.95 -9.94
N PHE A 85 -2.48 8.08 -8.75
CA PHE A 85 -2.58 6.98 -7.80
C PHE A 85 -3.84 6.16 -8.06
N VAL A 86 -3.71 4.96 -8.57
CA VAL A 86 -4.83 4.08 -8.91
C VAL A 86 -5.12 3.06 -7.80
N ASN A 87 -6.39 2.63 -7.70
CA ASN A 87 -6.83 1.55 -6.82
C ASN A 87 -6.63 1.79 -5.31
N LEU A 88 -6.65 3.04 -4.85
CA LEU A 88 -6.57 3.38 -3.42
C LEU A 88 -7.88 3.16 -2.66
N LYS A 89 -9.03 3.05 -3.35
CA LYS A 89 -10.32 2.81 -2.71
C LYS A 89 -10.29 1.53 -1.89
N GLY A 90 -10.76 1.58 -0.65
CA GLY A 90 -10.85 0.44 0.25
C GLY A 90 -11.89 -0.61 -0.15
N HIS A 91 -11.97 -1.67 0.65
CA HIS A 91 -12.91 -2.75 0.38
C HIS A 91 -14.36 -2.27 0.50
N ARG A 92 -15.24 -2.70 -0.42
CA ARG A 92 -16.65 -2.24 -0.51
C ARG A 92 -17.47 -2.40 0.78
N LEU A 93 -17.10 -3.35 1.64
CA LEU A 93 -17.79 -3.62 2.91
C LEU A 93 -17.16 -2.88 4.10
N VAL A 94 -15.93 -2.40 3.97
CA VAL A 94 -15.18 -1.78 5.07
C VAL A 94 -15.08 -0.26 4.87
N GLY A 95 -15.03 0.19 3.62
CA GLY A 95 -14.83 1.60 3.30
C GLY A 95 -13.37 2.03 3.39
N GLY A 96 -13.14 3.33 3.53
CA GLY A 96 -11.82 3.91 3.62
C GLY A 96 -10.96 3.76 2.37
N MET A 97 -9.67 3.80 2.57
CA MET A 97 -8.63 3.61 1.56
C MET A 97 -7.75 2.39 1.87
N ARG A 98 -7.07 1.89 0.85
CA ARG A 98 -6.11 0.80 0.96
C ARG A 98 -4.96 0.99 -0.01
N ALA A 99 -3.77 1.20 0.50
CA ALA A 99 -2.55 1.16 -0.29
C ALA A 99 -2.05 -0.29 -0.42
N SER A 100 -2.01 -0.80 -1.66
CA SER A 100 -1.45 -2.11 -2.00
C SER A 100 0.02 -1.93 -2.37
N ILE A 101 0.92 -2.17 -1.41
CA ILE A 101 2.36 -1.92 -1.51
C ILE A 101 3.16 -3.21 -1.68
N TYR A 102 2.70 -4.08 -2.58
CA TYR A 102 3.28 -5.41 -2.82
C TYR A 102 4.77 -5.38 -3.17
N ASN A 103 5.38 -6.57 -3.29
CA ASN A 103 6.82 -6.74 -3.57
C ASN A 103 7.32 -5.85 -4.72
N ALA A 104 6.56 -5.76 -5.81
CA ALA A 104 6.95 -5.00 -7.00
C ALA A 104 6.74 -3.48 -6.89
N MET A 105 6.08 -2.98 -5.83
CA MET A 105 5.93 -1.55 -5.62
C MET A 105 7.28 -0.93 -5.22
N PRO A 106 7.82 0.02 -6.00
CA PRO A 106 9.07 0.68 -5.65
C PRO A 106 8.88 1.59 -4.41
N PRO A 107 9.92 1.76 -3.57
CA PRO A 107 9.85 2.64 -2.39
C PRO A 107 9.39 4.06 -2.71
N GLU A 108 9.84 4.62 -3.83
CA GLU A 108 9.49 5.98 -4.30
C GLU A 108 7.98 6.17 -4.51
N GLY A 109 7.26 5.08 -4.77
CA GLY A 109 5.80 5.10 -4.87
C GLY A 109 5.14 5.39 -3.52
N ILE A 110 5.74 4.90 -2.44
CA ILE A 110 5.27 5.13 -1.07
C ILE A 110 5.57 6.58 -0.66
N ASP A 111 6.78 7.07 -0.95
CA ASP A 111 7.18 8.45 -0.65
C ASP A 111 6.23 9.45 -1.34
N LYS A 112 5.94 9.23 -2.63
CA LYS A 112 4.97 10.04 -3.38
C LYS A 112 3.57 10.00 -2.79
N LEU A 113 3.13 8.83 -2.32
CA LEU A 113 1.83 8.70 -1.67
C LEU A 113 1.78 9.49 -0.37
N VAL A 114 2.80 9.41 0.47
CA VAL A 114 2.90 10.17 1.72
C VAL A 114 2.91 11.67 1.45
N ASP A 115 3.68 12.12 0.47
CA ASP A 115 3.70 13.54 0.04
C ASP A 115 2.32 14.03 -0.42
N PHE A 116 1.60 13.19 -1.18
CA PHE A 116 0.24 13.50 -1.62
C PHE A 116 -0.73 13.56 -0.43
N MET A 117 -0.67 12.58 0.47
CA MET A 117 -1.49 12.55 1.68
C MET A 117 -1.27 13.80 2.54
N GLU A 118 -0.03 14.23 2.71
CA GLU A 118 0.30 15.42 3.48
C GLU A 118 -0.22 16.72 2.83
N LYS A 119 -0.12 16.84 1.51
CA LYS A 119 -0.71 17.97 0.76
C LYS A 119 -2.23 17.99 0.89
N PHE A 120 -2.87 16.83 0.72
CA PHE A 120 -4.31 16.68 0.88
C PHE A 120 -4.77 17.05 2.31
N ARG A 121 -4.08 16.54 3.33
CA ARG A 121 -4.35 16.88 4.73
C ARG A 121 -4.30 18.38 4.97
N LYS A 122 -3.23 19.08 4.53
CA LYS A 122 -3.07 20.52 4.69
C LYS A 122 -4.15 21.35 4.00
N ALA A 123 -4.73 20.83 2.94
CA ALA A 123 -5.79 21.52 2.19
C ALA A 123 -7.19 21.29 2.77
N ASN A 124 -7.37 20.28 3.64
CA ASN A 124 -8.67 19.82 4.13
C ASN A 124 -8.77 19.69 5.67
N ALA A 125 -7.72 19.99 6.41
CA ALA A 125 -7.71 19.96 7.88
C ALA A 125 -8.21 21.28 8.48
#